data_b9797c8c8867139b7eb83ff61d795a59
#
_entry.id   b9797c8c8867139b7eb83ff61d795a59
#
_cell.length_a   1.000
_cell.length_b   1.000
_cell.length_c   1.000
_cell.angle_alpha   90.00
_cell.angle_beta   90.00
_cell.angle_gamma   90.00
#
_symmetry.space_group_name_H-M   'P 1'
#
loop_
_entity.id
_entity.type
_entity.pdbx_description
1 polymer ?
#
loop_
_entity_poly.entity_id
_entity_poly.type
_entity_poly.pdbx_seq_one_letter_code
_entity_poly.pdbx_strand_id
1 'polypeptide(L)'
;MEVAMRLAILATLVLTVLSLSACGPKAFVRGEYDDPERENLMSDGWSETDMQKVVNDLVGGLVQSRSIANAKRPPIVMVTRLQNKTNEHIDTQSVMDMVRVELSRGGRVAFVDKEAREDVAAEYDYQDSGMVSQETKKGPGGQIGADYIINGRVDSIVQEVGKNKTVYYKITLNLTNLKTNLVEWTDNKQIRKKFRKQSVGL
;
A
#
# COMPACT_ATOMS: atom_id res chain seq x y z
N MET A 1 -32.14 16.93 -61.38
CA MET A 1 -31.23 17.61 -60.43
C MET A 1 -31.56 17.30 -58.97
N GLU A 2 -32.81 17.30 -58.56
CA GLU A 2 -33.25 16.98 -57.18
C GLU A 2 -32.92 15.56 -56.72
N VAL A 3 -33.07 14.54 -57.57
CA VAL A 3 -32.81 13.15 -57.22
C VAL A 3 -31.32 12.91 -56.90
N ALA A 4 -30.42 13.51 -57.68
CA ALA A 4 -28.99 13.41 -57.46
C ALA A 4 -28.56 14.13 -56.14
N MET A 5 -29.18 15.22 -55.79
CA MET A 5 -28.94 15.95 -54.57
C MET A 5 -29.42 15.19 -53.32
N ARG A 6 -30.57 14.50 -53.41
CA ARG A 6 -31.10 13.65 -52.33
C ARG A 6 -30.24 12.40 -52.11
N LEU A 7 -29.71 11.80 -53.18
CA LEU A 7 -28.77 10.67 -53.08
C LEU A 7 -27.43 11.10 -52.42
N ALA A 8 -26.92 12.29 -52.76
CA ALA A 8 -25.69 12.80 -52.14
C ALA A 8 -25.85 13.09 -50.64
N ILE A 9 -27.00 13.64 -50.23
CA ILE A 9 -27.31 13.89 -48.80
C ILE A 9 -27.46 12.58 -48.05
N LEU A 10 -28.12 11.57 -48.60
CA LEU A 10 -28.22 10.25 -47.97
C LEU A 10 -26.85 9.56 -47.85
N ALA A 11 -25.99 9.64 -48.87
CA ALA A 11 -24.64 9.07 -48.84
C ALA A 11 -23.74 9.74 -47.74
N THR A 12 -23.81 11.07 -47.62
CA THR A 12 -23.07 11.79 -46.55
C THR A 12 -23.62 11.47 -45.16
N LEU A 13 -24.92 11.30 -45.00
CA LEU A 13 -25.51 10.94 -43.72
C LEU A 13 -25.12 9.52 -43.28
N VAL A 14 -25.08 8.58 -44.20
CA VAL A 14 -24.63 7.20 -43.94
C VAL A 14 -23.14 7.16 -43.59
N LEU A 15 -22.30 7.96 -44.26
CA LEU A 15 -20.85 8.02 -43.99
C LEU A 15 -20.53 8.63 -42.62
N THR A 16 -21.32 9.64 -42.18
CA THR A 16 -21.17 10.22 -40.82
C THR A 16 -21.62 9.27 -39.71
N VAL A 17 -22.63 8.43 -39.95
CA VAL A 17 -23.08 7.46 -38.94
C VAL A 17 -22.07 6.29 -38.81
N LEU A 18 -21.40 5.89 -39.86
CA LEU A 18 -20.36 4.85 -39.81
C LEU A 18 -19.09 5.32 -39.06
N SER A 19 -18.78 6.60 -39.04
CA SER A 19 -17.59 7.12 -38.35
C SER A 19 -17.74 7.26 -36.82
N LEU A 20 -18.96 7.20 -36.27
CA LEU A 20 -19.23 7.27 -34.83
C LEU A 20 -19.06 5.95 -34.07
N SER A 21 -18.85 4.85 -34.79
CA SER A 21 -18.75 3.50 -34.18
C SER A 21 -17.34 3.09 -33.74
N ALA A 22 -16.32 3.95 -33.90
CA ALA A 22 -14.91 3.55 -33.75
C ALA A 22 -14.32 3.69 -32.34
N CYS A 23 -15.06 4.22 -31.37
CA CYS A 23 -14.57 4.38 -30.00
C CYS A 23 -15.44 3.63 -28.99
N GLY A 24 -15.46 2.30 -29.08
CA GLY A 24 -15.93 1.47 -27.97
C GLY A 24 -14.91 1.44 -26.82
N PRO A 25 -15.35 1.47 -25.55
CA PRO A 25 -14.43 1.28 -24.44
C PRO A 25 -13.74 -0.08 -24.57
N LYS A 26 -12.41 -0.11 -24.47
CA LYS A 26 -11.65 -1.37 -24.42
C LYS A 26 -11.98 -2.06 -23.10
N ALA A 27 -12.75 -3.13 -23.15
CA ALA A 27 -13.04 -3.97 -22.02
C ALA A 27 -11.99 -5.10 -21.91
N PHE A 28 -11.55 -5.42 -20.69
CA PHE A 28 -10.76 -6.61 -20.43
C PHE A 28 -11.70 -7.83 -20.52
N VAL A 29 -11.43 -8.75 -21.45
CA VAL A 29 -12.34 -9.87 -21.77
C VAL A 29 -11.88 -11.20 -21.14
N ARG A 30 -10.62 -11.28 -20.70
CA ARG A 30 -10.04 -12.46 -20.05
C ARG A 30 -9.16 -12.03 -18.89
N GLY A 31 -9.28 -12.76 -17.78
CA GLY A 31 -8.37 -12.69 -16.62
C GLY A 31 -7.92 -14.10 -16.27
N GLU A 32 -6.72 -14.21 -15.73
CA GLU A 32 -6.17 -15.44 -15.15
C GLU A 32 -5.50 -15.09 -13.82
N TYR A 33 -5.38 -16.07 -12.94
CA TYR A 33 -4.57 -15.91 -11.74
C TYR A 33 -3.10 -16.03 -12.12
N ASP A 34 -2.29 -15.10 -11.61
CA ASP A 34 -0.84 -15.08 -11.80
C ASP A 34 -0.13 -15.21 -10.45
N ASP A 35 1.14 -15.57 -10.48
CA ASP A 35 1.97 -15.65 -9.28
C ASP A 35 2.24 -14.25 -8.72
N PRO A 36 1.74 -13.92 -7.51
CA PRO A 36 1.94 -12.60 -6.92
C PRO A 36 3.40 -12.30 -6.56
N GLU A 37 4.27 -13.31 -6.49
CA GLU A 37 5.70 -13.15 -6.20
C GLU A 37 6.51 -12.80 -7.46
N ARG A 38 5.92 -12.93 -8.64
CA ARG A 38 6.57 -12.58 -9.90
C ARG A 38 6.62 -11.07 -10.08
N GLU A 39 7.80 -10.55 -10.48
CA GLU A 39 7.97 -9.12 -10.74
C GLU A 39 7.02 -8.62 -11.83
N ASN A 40 6.25 -7.59 -11.49
CA ASN A 40 5.31 -6.94 -12.38
C ASN A 40 5.72 -5.48 -12.62
N LEU A 41 6.05 -5.16 -13.88
CA LEU A 41 6.44 -3.82 -14.34
C LEU A 41 5.48 -3.30 -15.42
N MET A 42 4.19 -3.57 -15.31
CA MET A 42 3.19 -3.15 -16.29
C MET A 42 3.00 -1.64 -16.36
N SER A 43 3.31 -0.92 -15.27
CA SER A 43 3.19 0.54 -15.21
C SER A 43 4.39 1.16 -14.50
N ASP A 44 4.56 2.47 -14.69
CA ASP A 44 5.58 3.25 -14.00
C ASP A 44 5.15 3.70 -12.58
N GLY A 45 3.88 3.58 -12.22
CA GLY A 45 3.34 3.86 -10.89
C GLY A 45 3.75 2.82 -9.84
N TRP A 46 3.40 3.07 -8.59
CA TRP A 46 3.59 2.14 -7.48
C TRP A 46 2.89 0.81 -7.73
N SER A 47 3.53 -0.30 -7.44
CA SER A 47 3.03 -1.65 -7.70
C SER A 47 3.17 -2.57 -6.48
N GLU A 48 2.50 -3.72 -6.53
CA GLU A 48 2.63 -4.80 -5.55
C GLU A 48 4.07 -5.29 -5.40
N THR A 49 4.80 -5.41 -6.52
CA THR A 49 6.22 -5.79 -6.52
C THR A 49 7.08 -4.77 -5.74
N ASP A 50 6.81 -3.47 -5.91
CA ASP A 50 7.50 -2.42 -5.17
C ASP A 50 7.24 -2.57 -3.67
N MET A 51 5.98 -2.81 -3.30
CA MET A 51 5.57 -3.00 -1.90
C MET A 51 6.26 -4.21 -1.27
N GLN A 52 6.25 -5.37 -1.93
CA GLN A 52 6.90 -6.59 -1.45
C GLN A 52 8.41 -6.39 -1.25
N LYS A 53 9.11 -5.81 -2.25
CA LYS A 53 10.54 -5.53 -2.16
C LYS A 53 10.89 -4.60 -0.99
N VAL A 54 10.07 -3.57 -0.78
CA VAL A 54 10.27 -2.62 0.31
C VAL A 54 10.07 -3.27 1.66
N VAL A 55 8.96 -3.99 1.82
CA VAL A 55 8.60 -4.60 3.09
C VAL A 55 9.63 -5.68 3.48
N ASN A 56 9.98 -6.57 2.57
CA ASN A 56 10.94 -7.64 2.84
C ASN A 56 12.29 -7.10 3.30
N ASP A 57 12.83 -6.09 2.60
CA ASP A 57 14.13 -5.52 2.95
C ASP A 57 14.09 -4.76 4.29
N LEU A 58 13.09 -3.89 4.49
CA LEU A 58 13.01 -3.07 5.69
C LEU A 58 12.68 -3.90 6.95
N VAL A 59 11.80 -4.89 6.82
CA VAL A 59 11.49 -5.82 7.92
C VAL A 59 12.72 -6.66 8.26
N GLY A 60 13.45 -7.15 7.26
CA GLY A 60 14.71 -7.88 7.48
C GLY A 60 15.73 -7.04 8.28
N GLY A 61 15.90 -5.77 7.90
CA GLY A 61 16.76 -4.82 8.61
C GLY A 61 16.29 -4.52 10.04
N LEU A 62 14.98 -4.33 10.21
CA LEU A 62 14.39 -4.03 11.51
C LEU A 62 14.56 -5.19 12.50
N VAL A 63 14.31 -6.43 12.08
CA VAL A 63 14.47 -7.63 12.91
C VAL A 63 15.91 -7.81 13.37
N GLN A 64 16.88 -7.38 12.57
CA GLN A 64 18.31 -7.42 12.90
C GLN A 64 18.77 -6.22 13.73
N SER A 65 17.93 -5.21 13.93
CA SER A 65 18.26 -4.05 14.78
C SER A 65 18.57 -4.47 16.21
N ARG A 66 19.44 -3.71 16.89
CA ARG A 66 19.82 -4.01 18.29
C ARG A 66 18.62 -4.05 19.22
N SER A 67 17.64 -3.19 18.99
CA SER A 67 16.43 -3.07 19.83
C SER A 67 15.54 -4.32 19.75
N ILE A 68 15.54 -5.02 18.62
CA ILE A 68 14.79 -6.25 18.44
C ILE A 68 15.66 -7.49 18.68
N ALA A 69 16.82 -7.56 18.04
CA ALA A 69 17.67 -8.76 18.07
C ALA A 69 18.20 -9.09 19.49
N ASN A 70 18.50 -8.08 20.29
CA ASN A 70 19.04 -8.25 21.64
C ASN A 70 17.96 -8.18 22.75
N ALA A 71 16.70 -8.07 22.39
CA ALA A 71 15.62 -7.99 23.36
C ALA A 71 15.49 -9.31 24.14
N LYS A 72 15.40 -9.23 25.47
CA LYS A 72 15.25 -10.42 26.36
C LYS A 72 13.87 -11.07 26.24
N ARG A 73 12.88 -10.32 25.78
CA ARG A 73 11.52 -10.74 25.45
C ARG A 73 11.09 -10.06 24.17
N PRO A 74 10.15 -10.61 23.41
CA PRO A 74 9.61 -9.90 22.27
C PRO A 74 9.10 -8.51 22.67
N PRO A 75 9.66 -7.42 22.13
CA PRO A 75 9.17 -6.09 22.45
C PRO A 75 7.77 -5.89 21.85
N ILE A 76 6.98 -5.05 22.50
CA ILE A 76 5.62 -4.76 22.11
C ILE A 76 5.63 -3.54 21.20
N VAL A 77 5.14 -3.70 19.99
CA VAL A 77 5.23 -2.70 18.93
C VAL A 77 3.82 -2.26 18.52
N MET A 78 3.68 -0.98 18.28
CA MET A 78 2.51 -0.40 17.63
C MET A 78 2.88 0.06 16.23
N VAL A 79 2.27 -0.52 15.22
CA VAL A 79 2.39 -0.03 13.84
C VAL A 79 1.42 1.13 13.66
N THR A 80 1.92 2.27 13.16
CA THR A 80 1.10 3.45 12.99
C THR A 80 0.95 3.79 11.52
N ARG A 81 1.37 4.96 11.09
CA ARG A 81 1.11 5.43 9.73
C ARG A 81 2.39 5.53 8.90
N LEU A 82 2.25 5.26 7.62
CA LEU A 82 3.20 5.65 6.58
C LEU A 82 2.65 6.94 5.92
N GLN A 83 3.41 8.01 5.92
CA GLN A 83 3.00 9.25 5.26
C GLN A 83 3.26 9.15 3.76
N ASN A 84 2.23 9.34 2.94
CA ASN A 84 2.40 9.47 1.50
C ASN A 84 2.83 10.92 1.16
N LYS A 85 4.05 11.07 0.64
CA LYS A 85 4.63 12.32 0.13
C LYS A 85 4.85 12.27 -1.39
N THR A 86 4.20 11.33 -2.06
CA THR A 86 4.19 11.22 -3.53
C THR A 86 2.97 11.94 -4.11
N ASN A 87 2.94 12.08 -5.42
CA ASN A 87 1.76 12.58 -6.15
C ASN A 87 0.81 11.44 -6.58
N GLU A 88 1.09 10.20 -6.17
CA GLU A 88 0.29 9.02 -6.48
C GLU A 88 -0.63 8.66 -5.31
N HIS A 89 -1.74 8.02 -5.61
CA HIS A 89 -2.55 7.39 -4.59
C HIS A 89 -1.91 6.05 -4.21
N ILE A 90 -1.17 6.03 -3.09
CA ILE A 90 -0.58 4.82 -2.52
C ILE A 90 -1.39 4.47 -1.26
N ASP A 91 -1.92 3.26 -1.21
CA ASP A 91 -2.54 2.73 0.01
C ASP A 91 -1.44 2.40 1.04
N THR A 92 -1.13 3.40 1.85
CA THR A 92 -0.10 3.30 2.86
C THR A 92 -0.50 2.41 4.05
N GLN A 93 -1.80 2.20 4.26
CA GLN A 93 -2.29 1.28 5.27
C GLN A 93 -1.92 -0.16 4.88
N SER A 94 -2.19 -0.55 3.63
CA SER A 94 -1.83 -1.87 3.10
C SER A 94 -0.33 -2.16 3.23
N VAL A 95 0.55 -1.16 2.98
CA VAL A 95 2.00 -1.30 3.19
C VAL A 95 2.32 -1.59 4.66
N MET A 96 1.72 -0.85 5.60
CA MET A 96 1.98 -1.03 7.04
C MET A 96 1.39 -2.34 7.58
N ASP A 97 0.27 -2.80 7.01
CA ASP A 97 -0.31 -4.12 7.32
C ASP A 97 0.62 -5.25 6.88
N MET A 98 1.23 -5.14 5.70
CA MET A 98 2.23 -6.11 5.24
C MET A 98 3.48 -6.10 6.15
N VAL A 99 3.97 -4.92 6.59
CA VAL A 99 5.05 -4.81 7.58
C VAL A 99 4.68 -5.56 8.87
N ARG A 100 3.45 -5.37 9.37
CA ARG A 100 2.95 -6.05 10.58
C ARG A 100 2.91 -7.56 10.40
N VAL A 101 2.40 -8.05 9.27
CA VAL A 101 2.31 -9.48 8.95
C VAL A 101 3.70 -10.11 8.89
N GLU A 102 4.63 -9.50 8.16
CA GLU A 102 5.99 -10.04 8.04
C GLU A 102 6.74 -10.07 9.39
N LEU A 103 6.61 -9.02 10.18
CA LEU A 103 7.18 -8.99 11.53
C LEU A 103 6.56 -10.05 12.46
N SER A 104 5.24 -10.31 12.33
CA SER A 104 4.53 -11.34 13.11
C SER A 104 5.03 -12.74 12.80
N ARG A 105 5.31 -13.04 11.53
CA ARG A 105 5.81 -14.36 11.10
C ARG A 105 7.12 -14.75 11.79
N GLY A 106 7.97 -13.77 12.09
CA GLY A 106 9.24 -13.99 12.78
C GLY A 106 9.12 -14.26 14.28
N GLY A 107 7.97 -14.00 14.91
CA GLY A 107 7.74 -14.15 16.36
C GLY A 107 8.67 -13.30 17.26
N ARG A 108 9.40 -12.36 16.66
CA ARG A 108 10.38 -11.54 17.36
C ARG A 108 9.81 -10.31 18.05
N VAL A 109 8.57 -9.96 17.72
CA VAL A 109 7.83 -8.83 18.28
C VAL A 109 6.40 -9.25 18.59
N ALA A 110 5.77 -8.56 19.53
CA ALA A 110 4.33 -8.63 19.79
C ALA A 110 3.70 -7.29 19.38
N PHE A 111 2.41 -7.31 19.04
CA PHE A 111 1.72 -6.11 18.56
C PHE A 111 0.59 -5.70 19.48
N VAL A 112 0.43 -4.38 19.63
CA VAL A 112 -0.80 -3.77 20.11
C VAL A 112 -1.61 -3.36 18.89
N ASP A 113 -2.84 -3.83 18.82
CA ASP A 113 -3.79 -3.40 17.80
C ASP A 113 -4.42 -2.06 18.20
N LYS A 114 -3.99 -1.02 17.52
CA LYS A 114 -4.49 0.33 17.73
C LYS A 114 -5.93 0.48 17.19
N GLU A 115 -6.26 -0.24 16.13
CA GLU A 115 -7.52 -0.09 15.41
C GLU A 115 -8.67 -0.78 16.14
N ALA A 116 -8.38 -1.89 16.81
CA ALA A 116 -9.35 -2.62 17.62
C ALA A 116 -9.68 -1.94 18.97
N ARG A 117 -9.08 -0.79 19.32
CA ARG A 117 -9.27 -0.18 20.65
C ARG A 117 -10.72 0.23 20.92
N GLU A 118 -11.40 0.78 19.92
CA GLU A 118 -12.80 1.18 20.04
C GLU A 118 -13.70 -0.04 20.20
N ASP A 119 -13.47 -1.10 19.45
CA ASP A 119 -14.22 -2.36 19.56
C ASP A 119 -13.99 -3.02 20.91
N VAL A 120 -12.76 -3.01 21.43
CA VAL A 120 -12.42 -3.53 22.77
C VAL A 120 -13.10 -2.71 23.86
N ALA A 121 -13.19 -1.39 23.71
CA ALA A 121 -13.89 -0.55 24.68
C ALA A 121 -15.39 -0.85 24.66
N ALA A 122 -15.99 -0.97 23.49
CA ALA A 122 -17.42 -1.33 23.35
C ALA A 122 -17.70 -2.72 23.92
N GLU A 123 -16.78 -3.68 23.76
CA GLU A 123 -16.90 -5.01 24.34
C GLU A 123 -16.82 -4.97 25.88
N TYR A 124 -15.97 -4.12 26.46
CA TYR A 124 -15.96 -3.92 27.90
C TYR A 124 -17.29 -3.41 28.44
N ASP A 125 -17.91 -2.44 27.76
CA ASP A 125 -19.22 -1.90 28.12
C ASP A 125 -20.31 -2.99 28.04
N TYR A 126 -20.27 -3.82 26.98
CA TYR A 126 -21.18 -4.97 26.87
C TYR A 126 -20.99 -5.97 28.01
N GLN A 127 -19.76 -6.34 28.32
CA GLN A 127 -19.47 -7.28 29.40
C GLN A 127 -19.85 -6.71 30.79
N ASP A 128 -19.86 -5.39 30.93
CA ASP A 128 -20.28 -4.69 32.17
C ASP A 128 -21.80 -4.58 32.30
N SER A 129 -22.56 -4.78 31.24
CA SER A 129 -24.03 -4.68 31.20
C SER A 129 -24.76 -5.77 32.01
N GLY A 130 -24.05 -6.77 32.53
CA GLY A 130 -24.61 -7.91 33.25
C GLY A 130 -24.96 -9.12 32.39
N MET A 131 -24.72 -9.05 31.08
CA MET A 131 -24.98 -10.16 30.14
C MET A 131 -23.90 -11.23 30.17
N VAL A 132 -22.72 -10.91 30.68
CA VAL A 132 -21.56 -11.81 30.76
C VAL A 132 -21.33 -12.23 32.20
N SER A 133 -20.98 -13.52 32.41
CA SER A 133 -20.70 -14.04 33.74
C SER A 133 -19.46 -13.37 34.37
N GLN A 134 -19.49 -13.17 35.69
CA GLN A 134 -18.38 -12.51 36.39
C GLN A 134 -17.06 -13.28 36.27
N GLU A 135 -17.09 -14.61 36.09
CA GLU A 135 -15.91 -15.46 36.00
C GLU A 135 -15.15 -15.23 34.70
N THR A 136 -15.84 -14.88 33.62
CA THR A 136 -15.24 -14.70 32.28
C THR A 136 -15.10 -13.26 31.85
N LYS A 137 -15.73 -12.32 32.58
CA LYS A 137 -15.74 -10.91 32.31
C LYS A 137 -14.31 -10.34 32.22
N LYS A 138 -14.05 -9.52 31.20
CA LYS A 138 -12.86 -8.73 31.02
C LYS A 138 -13.19 -7.26 31.23
N GLY A 139 -12.19 -6.46 31.52
CA GLY A 139 -12.40 -5.03 31.75
C GLY A 139 -11.12 -4.23 31.64
N PRO A 140 -11.20 -2.90 31.84
CA PRO A 140 -10.05 -2.01 31.75
C PRO A 140 -8.96 -2.37 32.78
N GLY A 141 -7.70 -1.98 32.47
CA GLY A 141 -6.53 -2.17 33.36
C GLY A 141 -5.64 -3.36 33.03
N GLY A 142 -6.12 -4.30 32.17
CA GLY A 142 -5.32 -5.46 31.74
C GLY A 142 -4.58 -5.29 30.41
N GLN A 143 -4.80 -4.18 29.67
CA GLN A 143 -4.13 -3.95 28.40
C GLN A 143 -2.64 -3.64 28.58
N ILE A 144 -1.84 -4.18 27.67
CA ILE A 144 -0.39 -3.98 27.67
C ILE A 144 -0.06 -2.77 26.79
N GLY A 145 0.80 -1.87 27.27
CA GLY A 145 1.30 -0.74 26.50
C GLY A 145 2.39 -1.14 25.50
N ALA A 146 2.50 -0.42 24.38
CA ALA A 146 3.59 -0.62 23.44
C ALA A 146 4.92 -0.08 24.01
N ASP A 147 6.02 -0.79 23.70
CA ASP A 147 7.38 -0.33 23.96
C ASP A 147 7.86 0.60 22.84
N TYR A 148 7.43 0.33 21.61
CA TYR A 148 7.87 1.05 20.40
C TYR A 148 6.72 1.39 19.45
N ILE A 149 6.98 2.40 18.63
CA ILE A 149 6.14 2.75 17.46
C ILE A 149 6.96 2.54 16.18
N ILE A 150 6.33 1.90 15.17
CA ILE A 150 6.81 1.92 13.81
C ILE A 150 6.00 2.95 13.02
N ASN A 151 6.69 3.88 12.39
CA ASN A 151 6.12 4.84 11.46
C ASN A 151 7.09 5.08 10.29
N GLY A 152 6.66 5.86 9.30
CA GLY A 152 7.53 6.18 8.19
C GLY A 152 6.89 7.10 7.16
N ARG A 153 7.55 7.17 6.00
CA ARG A 153 7.03 7.91 4.84
C ARG A 153 7.52 7.31 3.53
N VAL A 154 6.76 7.54 2.48
CA VAL A 154 7.12 7.27 1.10
C VAL A 154 7.25 8.59 0.34
N ASP A 155 8.39 8.77 -0.31
CA ASP A 155 8.71 9.90 -1.19
C ASP A 155 8.88 9.40 -2.63
N SER A 156 8.58 10.23 -3.64
CA SER A 156 8.89 9.93 -5.04
C SER A 156 9.52 11.10 -5.77
N ILE A 157 10.34 10.77 -6.77
CA ILE A 157 10.89 11.74 -7.73
C ILE A 157 10.63 11.19 -9.14
N VAL A 158 9.92 11.96 -9.95
CA VAL A 158 9.64 11.63 -11.34
C VAL A 158 10.44 12.57 -12.24
N GLN A 159 11.18 11.99 -13.18
CA GLN A 159 11.93 12.74 -14.19
C GLN A 159 11.57 12.22 -15.58
N GLU A 160 11.18 13.11 -16.48
CA GLU A 160 10.86 12.79 -17.86
C GLU A 160 11.66 13.71 -18.80
N VAL A 161 12.43 13.09 -19.71
CA VAL A 161 13.21 13.80 -20.73
C VAL A 161 13.04 13.10 -22.06
N GLY A 162 12.40 13.76 -23.02
CA GLY A 162 12.11 13.21 -24.33
C GLY A 162 11.24 11.96 -24.23
N LYS A 163 11.78 10.83 -24.66
CA LYS A 163 11.09 9.53 -24.61
C LYS A 163 11.36 8.74 -23.33
N ASN A 164 12.26 9.19 -22.47
CA ASN A 164 12.67 8.45 -21.29
C ASN A 164 11.99 9.02 -20.04
N LYS A 165 11.47 8.11 -19.19
CA LYS A 165 10.91 8.44 -17.87
C LYS A 165 11.62 7.61 -16.80
N THR A 166 11.97 8.26 -15.70
CA THR A 166 12.49 7.60 -14.51
C THR A 166 11.58 7.93 -13.34
N VAL A 167 11.15 6.92 -12.61
CA VAL A 167 10.41 7.05 -11.36
C VAL A 167 11.25 6.45 -10.25
N TYR A 168 11.51 7.25 -9.24
CA TYR A 168 12.26 6.85 -8.05
C TYR A 168 11.35 6.95 -6.83
N TYR A 169 11.33 5.88 -6.03
CA TYR A 169 10.67 5.84 -4.74
C TYR A 169 11.72 5.64 -3.64
N LYS A 170 11.48 6.28 -2.50
CA LYS A 170 12.22 6.04 -1.27
C LYS A 170 11.23 5.88 -0.14
N ILE A 171 11.27 4.73 0.50
CA ILE A 171 10.46 4.43 1.67
C ILE A 171 11.38 4.40 2.87
N THR A 172 11.06 5.18 3.89
CA THR A 172 11.81 5.24 5.15
C THR A 172 10.90 4.75 6.27
N LEU A 173 11.40 3.82 7.09
CA LEU A 173 10.76 3.40 8.34
C LEU A 173 11.61 3.77 9.54
N ASN A 174 10.96 4.03 10.66
CA ASN A 174 11.56 4.34 11.94
C ASN A 174 10.99 3.45 13.04
N LEU A 175 11.82 3.01 13.98
CA LEU A 175 11.44 2.42 15.23
C LEU A 175 11.72 3.43 16.34
N THR A 176 10.67 3.96 16.94
CA THR A 176 10.76 4.98 17.99
C THR A 176 10.40 4.38 19.36
N ASN A 177 11.28 4.53 20.35
CA ASN A 177 11.05 4.11 21.71
C ASN A 177 10.05 5.06 22.39
N LEU A 178 8.94 4.52 22.91
CA LEU A 178 7.87 5.31 23.53
C LEU A 178 8.26 5.94 24.86
N LYS A 179 9.21 5.35 25.59
CA LYS A 179 9.66 5.87 26.87
C LYS A 179 10.59 7.08 26.72
N THR A 180 11.47 7.04 25.71
CA THR A 180 12.53 8.04 25.54
C THR A 180 12.29 9.00 24.38
N ASN A 181 11.33 8.66 23.50
CA ASN A 181 11.09 9.33 22.21
C ASN A 181 12.31 9.31 21.26
N LEU A 182 13.25 8.41 21.47
CA LEU A 182 14.40 8.25 20.59
C LEU A 182 14.06 7.32 19.43
N VAL A 183 14.51 7.68 18.23
CA VAL A 183 14.52 6.77 17.07
C VAL A 183 15.70 5.82 17.25
N GLU A 184 15.43 4.58 17.61
CA GLU A 184 16.47 3.57 17.90
C GLU A 184 16.90 2.81 16.64
N TRP A 185 16.05 2.80 15.61
CA TRP A 185 16.39 2.29 14.30
C TRP A 185 15.68 3.11 13.23
N THR A 186 16.37 3.34 12.13
CA THR A 186 15.83 3.92 10.91
C THR A 186 16.54 3.31 9.72
N ASP A 187 15.79 3.00 8.68
CA ASP A 187 16.34 2.51 7.43
C ASP A 187 15.44 2.93 6.26
N ASN A 188 15.96 2.80 5.04
CA ASN A 188 15.21 3.12 3.84
C ASN A 188 15.47 2.12 2.72
N LYS A 189 14.42 1.83 1.96
CA LYS A 189 14.53 1.13 0.67
C LYS A 189 14.29 2.11 -0.47
N GLN A 190 15.13 1.99 -1.49
CA GLN A 190 15.06 2.80 -2.70
C GLN A 190 14.77 1.90 -3.90
N ILE A 191 13.83 2.35 -4.73
CA ILE A 191 13.46 1.69 -5.99
C ILE A 191 13.58 2.72 -7.10
N ARG A 192 14.15 2.35 -8.23
CA ARG A 192 14.19 3.16 -9.43
C ARG A 192 13.70 2.37 -10.62
N LYS A 193 12.64 2.84 -11.26
CA LYS A 193 12.07 2.29 -12.49
C LYS A 193 12.41 3.18 -13.68
N LYS A 194 12.67 2.57 -14.83
CA LYS A 194 12.96 3.28 -16.09
C LYS A 194 11.99 2.81 -17.16
N PHE A 195 11.34 3.76 -17.81
CA PHE A 195 10.42 3.51 -18.91
C PHE A 195 10.83 4.32 -20.14
N ARG A 196 10.47 3.81 -21.31
CA ARG A 196 10.70 4.49 -22.58
C ARG A 196 9.43 4.46 -23.40
N LYS A 197 8.97 5.63 -23.87
CA LYS A 197 7.84 5.71 -24.82
C LYS A 197 8.23 5.05 -26.13
N GLN A 198 7.43 4.10 -26.59
CA GLN A 198 7.58 3.57 -27.93
C GLN A 198 7.01 4.58 -28.93
N SER A 199 7.70 4.77 -30.06
CA SER A 199 7.11 5.49 -31.18
C SER A 199 6.05 4.57 -31.78
N VAL A 200 4.79 4.96 -31.73
CA VAL A 200 3.78 4.35 -32.58
C VAL A 200 4.13 4.80 -33.99
N GLY A 201 4.70 3.89 -34.80
CA GLY A 201 4.85 4.14 -36.24
C GLY A 201 3.46 4.28 -36.85
N LEU A 202 3.24 5.36 -37.56
CA LEU A 202 2.13 5.53 -38.49
C LEU A 202 2.35 4.61 -39.70
#